data_8856f2d340aa8b5e7798a737e1628a49
#
_entry.id   8856f2d340aa8b5e7798a737e1628a49
#
_cell.length_a   1.000
_cell.length_b   1.000
_cell.length_c   1.000
_cell.angle_alpha   90.00
_cell.angle_beta   90.00
_cell.angle_gamma   90.00
#
_symmetry.space_group_name_H-M   'P 1'
#
loop_
_entity.id
_entity.type
_entity.pdbx_description
1 polymer ?
#
loop_
_entity_poly.entity_id
_entity_poly.type
_entity_poly.pdbx_seq_one_letter_code
_entity_poly.pdbx_strand_id
1 'polypeptide(L)'
;GTTLGADNGIGLAAAMAAMEDSELVHGPLECLFTATEETGMDGAFGLKGGLLKGDILLNLDSETEGELYVGCAGGMDVNVTFKYREQPLEGKFAAYKVTVKGLKGGHSGIQIGTQRANANKVLFRLLRQETESYGLELASVEGGNMRNAIPREAWAVVVVREAEKAIFEANVKSYEKIIIKEF
;
A
#
# COMPACT_ATOMS: atom_id res chain seq x y z
N GLY A 1 19.30 11.27 -6.86
CA GLY A 1 18.60 10.75 -8.01
C GLY A 1 17.11 11.01 -7.91
N THR A 2 16.46 11.14 -9.04
CA THR A 2 15.02 11.27 -9.15
C THR A 2 14.46 10.02 -9.81
N THR A 3 13.25 9.62 -9.45
CA THR A 3 12.52 8.56 -10.12
C THR A 3 11.86 9.16 -11.36
N LEU A 4 12.06 8.54 -12.53
CA LEU A 4 11.33 8.87 -13.73
C LEU A 4 10.17 7.86 -13.87
N GLY A 5 8.94 8.33 -13.73
CA GLY A 5 7.74 7.55 -14.05
C GLY A 5 7.50 7.63 -15.56
N ALA A 6 7.74 6.53 -16.28
CA ALA A 6 7.52 6.44 -17.72
C ALA A 6 6.53 5.33 -18.08
N ASP A 7 5.82 4.85 -17.14
CA ASP A 7 4.77 3.86 -17.26
C ASP A 7 3.43 4.55 -17.59
N ASN A 8 2.79 4.22 -18.75
CA ASN A 8 3.33 3.31 -19.75
C ASN A 8 3.72 4.08 -21.04
N GLY A 9 4.83 4.77 -21.06
CA GLY A 9 5.31 5.56 -22.20
C GLY A 9 5.60 4.75 -23.45
N ILE A 10 6.05 3.49 -23.30
CA ILE A 10 6.34 2.63 -24.45
C ILE A 10 5.06 2.17 -25.16
N GLY A 11 4.01 1.86 -24.42
CA GLY A 11 2.70 1.52 -24.97
C GLY A 11 2.08 2.69 -25.72
N LEU A 12 2.19 3.91 -25.17
CA LEU A 12 1.76 5.14 -25.84
C LEU A 12 2.53 5.33 -27.15
N ALA A 13 3.86 5.19 -27.14
CA ALA A 13 4.69 5.34 -28.33
C ALA A 13 4.38 4.27 -29.39
N ALA A 14 4.12 3.02 -29.00
CA ALA A 14 3.73 1.95 -29.92
C ALA A 14 2.39 2.23 -30.60
N ALA A 15 1.40 2.72 -29.86
CA ALA A 15 0.10 3.12 -30.42
C ALA A 15 0.25 4.29 -31.41
N MET A 16 1.06 5.29 -31.09
CA MET A 16 1.34 6.42 -32.01
C MET A 16 2.07 5.94 -33.27
N ALA A 17 3.09 5.09 -33.13
CA ALA A 17 3.83 4.52 -34.28
C ALA A 17 2.89 3.74 -35.18
N ALA A 18 1.99 2.92 -34.64
CA ALA A 18 1.00 2.19 -35.44
C ALA A 18 0.05 3.09 -36.25
N MET A 19 -0.28 4.27 -35.71
CA MET A 19 -1.11 5.27 -36.44
C MET A 19 -0.34 6.02 -37.52
N GLU A 20 0.97 6.17 -37.39
CA GLU A 20 1.82 6.90 -38.34
C GLU A 20 2.37 6.00 -39.48
N ASP A 21 2.42 4.70 -39.24
CA ASP A 21 3.02 3.74 -40.18
C ASP A 21 2.06 3.43 -41.34
N SER A 22 2.38 3.94 -42.52
CA SER A 22 1.59 3.71 -43.74
C SER A 22 1.75 2.32 -44.36
N GLU A 23 2.76 1.56 -43.97
CA GLU A 23 3.05 0.21 -44.45
C GLU A 23 2.41 -0.88 -43.59
N LEU A 24 1.96 -0.53 -42.36
CA LEU A 24 1.33 -1.46 -41.47
C LEU A 24 -0.07 -1.84 -41.95
N VAL A 25 -0.26 -3.14 -42.20
CA VAL A 25 -1.58 -3.67 -42.59
C VAL A 25 -2.44 -3.89 -41.39
N HIS A 26 -3.49 -3.08 -41.27
CA HIS A 26 -4.44 -3.17 -40.15
C HIS A 26 -5.87 -2.81 -40.53
N GLY A 27 -6.85 -3.23 -39.76
CA GLY A 27 -8.24 -2.73 -39.82
C GLY A 27 -8.36 -1.36 -39.19
N PRO A 28 -9.60 -0.86 -38.96
CA PRO A 28 -9.82 0.39 -38.23
C PRO A 28 -9.17 0.35 -36.85
N LEU A 29 -8.38 1.38 -36.51
CA LEU A 29 -7.74 1.55 -35.22
C LEU A 29 -8.34 2.71 -34.46
N GLU A 30 -8.52 2.52 -33.16
CA GLU A 30 -8.86 3.56 -32.19
C GLU A 30 -7.82 3.52 -31.08
N CYS A 31 -7.12 4.63 -30.84
CA CYS A 31 -6.13 4.71 -29.77
C CYS A 31 -6.72 5.47 -28.59
N LEU A 32 -6.76 4.82 -27.43
CA LEU A 32 -7.22 5.40 -26.19
C LEU A 32 -6.05 5.70 -25.27
N PHE A 33 -5.88 6.95 -24.90
CA PHE A 33 -4.92 7.39 -23.89
C PHE A 33 -5.68 7.95 -22.70
N THR A 34 -5.42 7.40 -21.52
CA THR A 34 -6.03 7.81 -20.27
C THR A 34 -5.05 8.57 -19.38
N ALA A 35 -5.56 9.39 -18.50
CA ALA A 35 -4.76 10.13 -17.52
C ALA A 35 -4.87 9.49 -16.13
N THR A 36 -3.86 9.75 -15.28
CA THR A 36 -3.85 9.42 -13.85
C THR A 36 -4.00 7.93 -13.52
N GLU A 37 -3.49 7.01 -14.37
CA GLU A 37 -3.54 5.58 -14.11
C GLU A 37 -2.92 5.26 -12.73
N GLU A 38 -1.72 5.74 -12.45
CA GLU A 38 -0.94 5.49 -11.24
C GLU A 38 -1.52 6.09 -9.96
N THR A 39 -2.40 7.07 -10.07
CA THR A 39 -2.91 7.82 -8.91
C THR A 39 -4.38 7.64 -8.62
N GLY A 40 -5.14 7.03 -9.52
CA GLY A 40 -6.57 6.84 -9.27
C GLY A 40 -7.40 6.43 -10.47
N MET A 41 -6.78 6.33 -11.67
CA MET A 41 -7.46 5.90 -12.91
C MET A 41 -8.63 6.83 -13.32
N ASP A 42 -8.53 8.12 -13.01
CA ASP A 42 -9.64 9.08 -13.28
C ASP A 42 -10.04 9.11 -14.75
N GLY A 43 -9.06 9.01 -15.66
CA GLY A 43 -9.31 8.95 -17.09
C GLY A 43 -10.10 7.70 -17.50
N ALA A 44 -9.78 6.54 -16.93
CA ALA A 44 -10.49 5.29 -17.21
C ALA A 44 -11.89 5.28 -16.62
N PHE A 45 -12.07 5.72 -15.36
CA PHE A 45 -13.38 5.82 -14.72
C PHE A 45 -14.28 6.90 -15.35
N GLY A 46 -13.69 7.95 -15.92
CA GLY A 46 -14.39 9.00 -16.64
C GLY A 46 -14.87 8.61 -18.03
N LEU A 47 -14.42 7.47 -18.57
CA LEU A 47 -14.77 7.01 -19.91
C LEU A 47 -16.26 6.65 -19.98
N LYS A 48 -16.95 7.22 -20.97
CA LYS A 48 -18.38 6.94 -21.20
C LYS A 48 -18.53 5.78 -22.20
N GLY A 49 -19.50 4.91 -21.93
CA GLY A 49 -19.84 3.84 -22.86
C GLY A 49 -20.22 4.35 -24.24
N GLY A 50 -19.87 3.59 -25.29
CA GLY A 50 -20.18 3.92 -26.68
C GLY A 50 -19.25 4.94 -27.34
N LEU A 51 -18.19 5.37 -26.66
CA LEU A 51 -17.17 6.23 -27.26
C LEU A 51 -16.31 5.45 -28.26
N LEU A 52 -15.89 4.26 -27.88
CA LEU A 52 -15.12 3.34 -28.72
C LEU A 52 -16.04 2.41 -29.49
N LYS A 53 -15.61 2.01 -30.68
CA LYS A 53 -16.35 1.13 -31.61
C LYS A 53 -15.64 -0.21 -31.82
N GLY A 54 -14.37 -0.31 -31.40
CA GLY A 54 -13.59 -1.54 -31.54
C GLY A 54 -14.13 -2.69 -30.70
N ASP A 55 -14.12 -3.90 -31.24
CA ASP A 55 -14.52 -5.14 -30.57
C ASP A 55 -13.35 -5.84 -29.88
N ILE A 56 -12.11 -5.43 -30.18
CA ILE A 56 -10.88 -6.00 -29.65
C ILE A 56 -10.11 -4.89 -28.94
N LEU A 57 -9.83 -5.10 -27.64
CA LEU A 57 -8.98 -4.23 -26.84
C LEU A 57 -7.59 -4.84 -26.69
N LEU A 58 -6.56 -4.12 -27.13
CA LEU A 58 -5.17 -4.45 -26.90
C LEU A 58 -4.62 -3.49 -25.83
N ASN A 59 -4.48 -3.99 -24.60
CA ASN A 59 -3.85 -3.24 -23.53
C ASN A 59 -2.34 -3.49 -23.56
N LEU A 60 -1.55 -2.43 -23.79
CA LEU A 60 -0.09 -2.49 -23.89
C LEU A 60 0.62 -2.25 -22.55
N ASP A 61 -0.14 -2.22 -21.46
CA ASP A 61 0.36 -1.99 -20.11
C ASP A 61 0.66 -3.32 -19.40
N SER A 62 1.62 -4.06 -19.95
CA SER A 62 2.11 -5.33 -19.42
C SER A 62 3.64 -5.32 -19.33
N GLU A 63 4.18 -5.73 -18.17
CA GLU A 63 5.61 -5.72 -17.89
C GLU A 63 6.32 -7.04 -18.19
N THR A 64 5.59 -8.12 -18.41
CA THR A 64 6.20 -9.45 -18.62
C THR A 64 6.35 -9.76 -20.10
N GLU A 65 7.59 -9.82 -20.57
CA GLU A 65 7.91 -10.13 -21.94
C GLU A 65 7.48 -11.56 -22.33
N GLY A 66 6.84 -11.68 -23.49
CA GLY A 66 6.43 -12.97 -24.04
C GLY A 66 5.14 -13.55 -23.42
N GLU A 67 4.46 -12.83 -22.57
CA GLU A 67 3.18 -13.26 -21.97
C GLU A 67 1.99 -12.43 -22.47
N LEU A 68 0.86 -13.10 -22.69
CA LEU A 68 -0.42 -12.46 -22.98
C LEU A 68 -1.37 -12.65 -21.80
N TYR A 69 -1.82 -11.53 -21.22
CA TYR A 69 -2.78 -11.54 -20.13
C TYR A 69 -4.20 -11.39 -20.68
N VAL A 70 -5.06 -12.37 -20.39
CA VAL A 70 -6.45 -12.41 -20.84
C VAL A 70 -7.45 -12.05 -19.76
N GLY A 71 -6.97 -11.50 -18.64
CA GLY A 71 -7.80 -11.09 -17.51
C GLY A 71 -6.99 -10.26 -16.54
N CYS A 72 -7.68 -9.65 -15.59
CA CYS A 72 -7.06 -8.86 -14.51
C CYS A 72 -7.71 -9.16 -13.17
N ALA A 73 -7.00 -8.85 -12.09
CA ALA A 73 -7.58 -8.84 -10.75
C ALA A 73 -8.45 -7.59 -10.57
N GLY A 74 -9.53 -7.74 -9.81
CA GLY A 74 -10.30 -6.61 -9.32
C GLY A 74 -9.85 -6.18 -7.93
N GLY A 75 -10.21 -4.96 -7.52
CA GLY A 75 -9.96 -4.44 -6.20
C GLY A 75 -11.16 -3.70 -5.63
N MET A 76 -11.19 -3.57 -4.32
CA MET A 76 -12.19 -2.79 -3.61
C MET A 76 -11.53 -2.06 -2.45
N ASP A 77 -11.77 -0.76 -2.37
CA ASP A 77 -11.36 0.05 -1.21
C ASP A 77 -12.44 -0.01 -0.13
N VAL A 78 -12.02 -0.32 1.10
CA VAL A 78 -12.89 -0.32 2.27
C VAL A 78 -12.37 0.71 3.28
N ASN A 79 -13.15 1.77 3.48
CA ASN A 79 -12.86 2.78 4.49
C ASN A 79 -13.64 2.48 5.77
N VAL A 80 -12.91 2.24 6.86
CA VAL A 80 -13.51 1.92 8.16
C VAL A 80 -13.26 3.07 9.13
N THR A 81 -14.32 3.56 9.74
CA THR A 81 -14.24 4.63 10.75
C THR A 81 -14.68 4.10 12.09
N PHE A 82 -13.79 4.16 13.09
CA PHE A 82 -14.10 3.86 14.46
C PHE A 82 -14.32 5.16 15.24
N LYS A 83 -15.45 5.24 15.95
CA LYS A 83 -15.71 6.33 16.89
C LYS A 83 -15.23 5.92 18.27
N TYR A 84 -14.42 6.74 18.90
CA TYR A 84 -13.95 6.54 20.27
C TYR A 84 -14.11 7.81 21.09
N ARG A 85 -13.95 7.68 22.41
CA ARG A 85 -13.93 8.82 23.33
C ARG A 85 -12.57 8.85 23.99
N GLU A 86 -11.94 10.01 23.97
CA GLU A 86 -10.73 10.24 24.74
C GLU A 86 -11.10 10.35 26.23
N GLN A 87 -10.25 9.76 27.06
CA GLN A 87 -10.40 9.81 28.52
C GLN A 87 -9.12 10.35 29.15
N PRO A 88 -9.21 11.22 30.13
CA PRO A 88 -8.04 11.66 30.88
C PRO A 88 -7.46 10.47 31.66
N LEU A 89 -6.14 10.42 31.73
CA LEU A 89 -5.44 9.42 32.52
C LEU A 89 -5.39 9.85 33.99
N GLU A 90 -5.75 8.95 34.87
CA GLU A 90 -5.65 9.16 36.34
C GLU A 90 -4.51 8.34 36.93
N GLY A 91 -3.51 8.98 37.52
CA GLY A 91 -2.36 8.34 38.14
C GLY A 91 -1.03 8.70 37.50
N LYS A 92 -0.01 7.87 37.74
CA LYS A 92 1.34 8.06 37.20
C LYS A 92 1.56 7.16 36.03
N PHE A 93 1.91 7.74 34.89
CA PHE A 93 2.17 7.05 33.63
C PHE A 93 3.49 7.49 33.01
N ALA A 94 4.12 6.58 32.28
CA ALA A 94 5.21 6.85 31.37
C ALA A 94 4.69 6.83 29.93
N ALA A 95 5.04 7.82 29.12
CA ALA A 95 4.64 7.91 27.72
C ALA A 95 5.80 7.49 26.81
N TYR A 96 5.47 6.75 25.76
CA TYR A 96 6.43 6.28 24.75
C TYR A 96 5.92 6.51 23.34
N LYS A 97 6.84 6.79 22.44
CA LYS A 97 6.61 6.65 21.00
C LYS A 97 7.24 5.34 20.54
N VAL A 98 6.41 4.37 20.21
CA VAL A 98 6.83 3.10 19.62
C VAL A 98 6.86 3.27 18.11
N THR A 99 7.97 2.92 17.46
CA THR A 99 8.13 3.07 16.02
C THR A 99 8.62 1.77 15.39
N VAL A 100 7.90 1.31 14.37
CA VAL A 100 8.34 0.25 13.45
C VAL A 100 8.86 0.94 12.20
N LYS A 101 10.10 0.65 11.80
CA LYS A 101 10.74 1.25 10.62
C LYS A 101 11.78 0.33 10.00
N GLY A 102 12.24 0.68 8.80
CA GLY A 102 13.29 -0.07 8.12
C GLY A 102 12.81 -1.33 7.40
N LEU A 103 11.49 -1.54 7.28
CA LEU A 103 10.95 -2.66 6.53
C LEU A 103 11.05 -2.41 5.02
N LYS A 104 11.04 -3.50 4.23
CA LYS A 104 11.21 -3.42 2.76
C LYS A 104 10.05 -2.72 2.07
N GLY A 105 8.82 -2.90 2.56
CA GLY A 105 7.62 -2.47 1.86
C GLY A 105 7.41 -3.25 0.57
N GLY A 106 6.58 -2.72 -0.32
CA GLY A 106 6.34 -3.33 -1.64
C GLY A 106 4.92 -3.10 -2.14
N HIS A 107 4.66 -3.56 -3.36
CA HIS A 107 3.33 -3.50 -3.96
C HIS A 107 2.39 -4.50 -3.28
N SER A 108 1.20 -4.06 -2.89
CA SER A 108 0.22 -4.86 -2.14
C SER A 108 -0.41 -6.00 -2.96
N GLY A 109 -0.33 -5.95 -4.27
CA GLY A 109 -0.73 -7.02 -5.18
C GLY A 109 0.43 -7.96 -5.49
N ILE A 110 1.36 -7.53 -6.33
CA ILE A 110 2.43 -8.37 -6.90
C ILE A 110 3.34 -8.96 -5.82
N GLN A 111 3.61 -8.21 -4.74
CA GLN A 111 4.58 -8.61 -3.71
C GLN A 111 3.94 -9.09 -2.40
N ILE A 112 2.62 -9.20 -2.33
CA ILE A 112 1.93 -9.61 -1.10
C ILE A 112 2.32 -11.05 -0.68
N GLY A 113 2.58 -11.93 -1.64
CA GLY A 113 3.00 -13.30 -1.41
C GLY A 113 4.48 -13.48 -1.05
N THR A 114 5.30 -12.42 -1.06
CA THR A 114 6.75 -12.53 -0.86
C THR A 114 7.20 -12.39 0.60
N GLN A 115 6.33 -12.65 1.56
CA GLN A 115 6.60 -12.59 3.02
C GLN A 115 7.21 -11.27 3.49
N ARG A 116 6.75 -10.15 2.95
CA ARG A 116 7.19 -8.84 3.40
C ARG A 116 6.44 -8.42 4.66
N ALA A 117 7.18 -7.92 5.64
CA ALA A 117 6.57 -7.41 6.85
C ALA A 117 5.70 -6.17 6.56
N ASN A 118 4.51 -6.14 7.16
CA ASN A 118 3.62 -5.01 7.16
C ASN A 118 3.77 -4.28 8.50
N ALA A 119 4.25 -3.02 8.47
CA ALA A 119 4.53 -2.26 9.68
C ALA A 119 3.33 -2.10 10.61
N ASN A 120 2.12 -1.92 10.06
CA ASN A 120 0.91 -1.84 10.86
C ASN A 120 0.65 -3.15 11.61
N LYS A 121 0.76 -4.29 10.93
CA LYS A 121 0.57 -5.61 11.58
C LYS A 121 1.62 -5.86 12.66
N VAL A 122 2.87 -5.53 12.40
CA VAL A 122 3.96 -5.66 13.38
C VAL A 122 3.68 -4.79 14.60
N LEU A 123 3.34 -3.51 14.41
CA LEU A 123 3.04 -2.61 15.50
C LEU A 123 1.84 -3.10 16.33
N PHE A 124 0.72 -3.41 15.67
CA PHE A 124 -0.50 -3.81 16.38
C PHE A 124 -0.38 -5.16 17.09
N ARG A 125 0.46 -6.08 16.62
CA ARG A 125 0.76 -7.33 17.33
C ARG A 125 1.41 -7.04 18.70
N LEU A 126 2.36 -6.11 18.76
CA LEU A 126 2.93 -5.66 20.03
C LEU A 126 1.89 -4.96 20.89
N LEU A 127 1.21 -3.95 20.35
CA LEU A 127 0.24 -3.15 21.12
C LEU A 127 -0.84 -4.03 21.74
N ARG A 128 -1.37 -4.99 20.98
CA ARG A 128 -2.36 -5.93 21.49
C ARG A 128 -1.82 -6.75 22.65
N GLN A 129 -0.64 -7.33 22.52
CA GLN A 129 -0.01 -8.12 23.57
C GLN A 129 0.14 -7.30 24.87
N GLU A 130 0.65 -6.09 24.76
CA GLU A 130 0.91 -5.23 25.92
C GLU A 130 -0.40 -4.72 26.56
N THR A 131 -1.44 -4.45 25.75
CA THR A 131 -2.77 -4.09 26.25
C THR A 131 -3.41 -5.25 27.02
N GLU A 132 -3.34 -6.48 26.48
CA GLU A 132 -3.89 -7.67 27.13
C GLU A 132 -3.10 -8.05 28.41
N SER A 133 -1.81 -7.74 28.47
CA SER A 133 -0.94 -8.13 29.61
C SER A 133 -1.10 -7.22 30.84
N TYR A 134 -1.16 -5.92 30.64
CA TYR A 134 -1.21 -4.95 31.76
C TYR A 134 -1.91 -3.62 31.44
N GLY A 135 -2.72 -3.58 30.39
CA GLY A 135 -3.58 -2.43 30.10
C GLY A 135 -2.82 -1.22 29.57
N LEU A 136 -1.92 -1.44 28.58
CA LEU A 136 -1.36 -0.34 27.81
C LEU A 136 -2.49 0.51 27.20
N GLU A 137 -2.38 1.83 27.31
CA GLU A 137 -3.34 2.78 26.72
C GLU A 137 -2.74 3.42 25.45
N LEU A 138 -3.56 3.51 24.43
CA LEU A 138 -3.18 4.09 23.13
C LEU A 138 -3.64 5.56 23.04
N ALA A 139 -2.70 6.48 22.83
CA ALA A 139 -3.00 7.89 22.63
C ALA A 139 -3.14 8.24 21.14
N SER A 140 -2.28 7.70 20.27
CA SER A 140 -2.37 7.90 18.81
C SER A 140 -1.64 6.79 18.07
N VAL A 141 -2.05 6.55 16.83
CA VAL A 141 -1.38 5.59 15.94
C VAL A 141 -1.44 6.11 14.52
N GLU A 142 -0.35 5.89 13.78
CA GLU A 142 -0.26 6.24 12.38
C GLU A 142 0.61 5.21 11.65
N GLY A 143 0.26 4.88 10.41
CA GLY A 143 1.06 3.98 9.58
C GLY A 143 0.40 3.70 8.25
N GLY A 144 1.25 3.59 7.21
CA GLY A 144 0.83 3.44 5.83
C GLY A 144 0.30 4.74 5.24
N ASN A 145 0.77 5.08 4.06
CA ASN A 145 0.39 6.31 3.35
C ASN A 145 -0.14 6.04 1.94
N MET A 146 -0.04 4.80 1.48
CA MET A 146 -0.48 4.38 0.15
C MET A 146 -1.32 3.11 0.26
N ARG A 147 -2.52 3.12 -0.32
CA ARG A 147 -3.46 1.98 -0.28
C ARG A 147 -2.93 0.73 -1.00
N ASN A 148 -2.14 0.92 -2.05
CA ASN A 148 -1.54 -0.12 -2.87
C ASN A 148 -0.11 -0.50 -2.46
N ALA A 149 0.37 -0.04 -1.31
CA ALA A 149 1.70 -0.35 -0.80
C ALA A 149 1.65 -1.08 0.55
N ILE A 150 2.53 -2.06 0.74
CA ILE A 150 2.77 -2.70 2.03
C ILE A 150 3.47 -1.68 2.93
N PRO A 151 2.90 -1.27 4.08
CA PRO A 151 3.47 -0.26 4.95
C PRO A 151 4.88 -0.62 5.42
N ARG A 152 5.82 0.32 5.22
CA ARG A 152 7.22 0.19 5.67
C ARG A 152 7.45 0.70 7.07
N GLU A 153 6.61 1.63 7.50
CA GLU A 153 6.73 2.35 8.75
C GLU A 153 5.36 2.52 9.40
N ALA A 154 5.35 2.46 10.72
CA ALA A 154 4.20 2.76 11.54
C ALA A 154 4.68 3.21 12.93
N TRP A 155 3.92 4.04 13.60
CA TRP A 155 4.23 4.46 14.96
C TRP A 155 2.96 4.65 15.79
N ALA A 156 3.12 4.53 17.10
CA ALA A 156 2.07 4.81 18.07
C ALA A 156 2.64 5.62 19.25
N VAL A 157 1.83 6.50 19.80
CA VAL A 157 2.07 7.07 21.11
C VAL A 157 1.23 6.29 22.10
N VAL A 158 1.89 5.73 23.09
CA VAL A 158 1.29 4.86 24.10
C VAL A 158 1.66 5.33 25.50
N VAL A 159 0.85 4.98 26.47
CA VAL A 159 1.15 5.20 27.89
C VAL A 159 1.00 3.91 28.66
N VAL A 160 1.91 3.68 29.58
CA VAL A 160 1.90 2.55 30.51
C VAL A 160 1.97 3.06 31.94
N ARG A 161 1.42 2.33 32.89
CA ARG A 161 1.56 2.70 34.30
C ARG A 161 3.02 2.73 34.69
N GLU A 162 3.42 3.68 35.53
CA GLU A 162 4.82 3.83 35.94
C GLU A 162 5.40 2.53 36.54
N ALA A 163 4.58 1.73 37.22
CA ALA A 163 4.96 0.43 37.76
C ALA A 163 5.33 -0.60 36.66
N GLU A 164 4.73 -0.48 35.47
CA GLU A 164 4.91 -1.41 34.35
C GLU A 164 6.00 -0.97 33.36
N LYS A 165 6.60 0.18 33.59
CA LYS A 165 7.60 0.79 32.70
C LYS A 165 8.75 -0.15 32.34
N ALA A 166 9.37 -0.77 33.35
CA ALA A 166 10.53 -1.63 33.15
C ALA A 166 10.19 -2.90 32.35
N ILE A 167 9.00 -3.48 32.58
CA ILE A 167 8.56 -4.67 31.85
C ILE A 167 8.21 -4.32 30.40
N PHE A 168 7.57 -3.19 30.18
CA PHE A 168 7.29 -2.70 28.82
C PHE A 168 8.57 -2.52 28.00
N GLU A 169 9.57 -1.83 28.55
CA GLU A 169 10.86 -1.62 27.88
C GLU A 169 11.57 -2.94 27.56
N ALA A 170 11.50 -3.91 28.46
CA ALA A 170 12.07 -5.24 28.25
C ALA A 170 11.32 -6.02 27.14
N ASN A 171 9.99 -5.94 27.14
CA ASN A 171 9.14 -6.59 26.15
C ASN A 171 9.39 -6.03 24.74
N VAL A 172 9.46 -4.70 24.59
CA VAL A 172 9.77 -4.06 23.30
C VAL A 172 11.11 -4.55 22.76
N LYS A 173 12.17 -4.60 23.60
CA LYS A 173 13.48 -5.12 23.20
C LYS A 173 13.47 -6.61 22.83
N SER A 174 12.66 -7.40 23.52
CA SER A 174 12.47 -8.81 23.21
C SER A 174 11.71 -8.99 21.90
N TYR A 175 10.66 -8.22 21.71
CA TYR A 175 9.86 -8.23 20.50
C TYR A 175 10.65 -7.81 19.26
N GLU A 176 11.50 -6.77 19.36
CA GLU A 176 12.41 -6.37 18.29
C GLU A 176 13.28 -7.55 17.82
N LYS A 177 13.86 -8.32 18.75
CA LYS A 177 14.66 -9.51 18.39
C LYS A 177 13.85 -10.60 17.69
N ILE A 178 12.57 -10.74 18.03
CA ILE A 178 11.67 -11.68 17.37
C ILE A 178 11.41 -11.23 15.93
N ILE A 179 11.09 -9.96 15.73
CA ILE A 179 10.79 -9.40 14.41
C ILE A 179 12.01 -9.48 13.47
N ILE A 180 13.21 -9.17 13.96
CA ILE A 180 14.46 -9.30 13.18
C ILE A 180 14.73 -10.74 12.73
N LYS A 181 14.25 -11.74 13.47
CA LYS A 181 14.41 -13.16 13.09
C LYS A 181 13.29 -13.64 12.16
N GLU A 182 12.14 -12.99 12.20
CA GLU A 182 10.96 -13.37 11.42
C GLU A 182 11.05 -12.84 9.98
N PHE A 183 11.68 -11.68 9.77
CA PHE A 183 11.80 -10.96 8.51
C PHE A 183 13.24 -10.55 8.18
#